data_8f553f89b1bc900798f93fc1a4defeb1
#
_entry.id   8f553f89b1bc900798f93fc1a4defeb1
#
_cell.length_a   1.000
_cell.length_b   1.000
_cell.length_c   1.000
_cell.angle_alpha   90.00
_cell.angle_beta   90.00
_cell.angle_gamma   90.00
#
_symmetry.space_group_name_H-M   'P 1'
#
loop_
_entity.id
_entity.type
_entity.pdbx_description
1 polymer ?
#
loop_
_entity_poly.entity_id
_entity_poly.type
_entity_poly.pdbx_seq_one_letter_code
_entity_poly.pdbx_strand_id
1 'polypeptide(L)'
;MYTSNWNNVTDGEARADGFVTAYAMSAPDEDFVEMISMMLTEGKGGFDVIVNSITGTSANGTTAAVAQSRLRQKETIVVNYFKDTWNIDFYNLQARTRASIVQLIK
;
A
#
# COMPACT_ATOMS: atom_id res chain seq x y z
N MET A 1 16.21 3.27 -4.72
CA MET A 1 14.81 2.84 -4.71
C MET A 1 13.84 4.02 -4.66
N TYR A 2 13.96 4.89 -3.64
CA TYR A 2 13.20 6.15 -3.68
C TYR A 2 13.78 7.07 -4.75
N THR A 3 12.92 7.86 -5.40
CA THR A 3 13.32 8.66 -6.56
C THR A 3 12.51 9.95 -6.65
N SER A 4 13.17 11.02 -7.11
CA SER A 4 12.48 12.27 -7.46
C SER A 4 11.73 12.18 -8.79
N ASN A 5 11.93 11.10 -9.55
CA ASN A 5 11.33 10.90 -10.87
C ASN A 5 9.97 10.18 -10.79
N TRP A 6 9.37 10.10 -9.61
CA TRP A 6 8.12 9.38 -9.36
C TRP A 6 6.95 9.85 -10.24
N ASN A 7 6.93 11.11 -10.62
CA ASN A 7 5.86 11.69 -11.44
C ASN A 7 5.88 11.21 -12.90
N ASN A 8 6.95 10.51 -13.31
CA ASN A 8 7.05 9.89 -14.64
C ASN A 8 6.78 8.38 -14.58
N VAL A 9 6.30 7.89 -13.43
CA VAL A 9 6.04 6.47 -13.19
C VAL A 9 4.54 6.30 -12.95
N THR A 10 3.93 5.25 -13.52
CA THR A 10 2.53 4.91 -13.24
C THR A 10 2.43 4.16 -11.91
N ASP A 11 1.24 4.15 -11.30
CA ASP A 11 1.01 3.37 -10.09
C ASP A 11 1.25 1.89 -10.32
N GLY A 12 0.88 1.36 -11.50
CA GLY A 12 1.14 -0.03 -11.84
C GLY A 12 2.63 -0.37 -11.89
N GLU A 13 3.43 0.53 -12.48
CA GLU A 13 4.89 0.38 -12.51
C GLU A 13 5.49 0.45 -11.10
N ALA A 14 4.98 1.35 -10.25
CA ALA A 14 5.42 1.47 -8.86
C ALA A 14 5.10 0.20 -8.07
N ARG A 15 3.91 -0.37 -8.25
CA ARG A 15 3.49 -1.60 -7.57
C ARG A 15 4.36 -2.78 -7.97
N ALA A 16 4.80 -2.83 -9.22
CA ALA A 16 5.72 -3.87 -9.68
C ALA A 16 7.07 -3.84 -8.95
N ASP A 17 7.43 -2.71 -8.34
CA ASP A 17 8.63 -2.57 -7.52
C ASP A 17 8.32 -2.57 -6.02
N GLY A 18 7.08 -2.81 -5.62
CA GLY A 18 6.70 -2.91 -4.20
C GLY A 18 6.32 -1.59 -3.55
N PHE A 19 5.88 -0.60 -4.34
CA PHE A 19 5.31 0.65 -3.84
C PHE A 19 3.82 0.68 -4.17
N VAL A 20 2.98 1.13 -3.25
CA VAL A 20 1.53 1.10 -3.45
C VAL A 20 1.07 2.11 -4.49
N THR A 21 1.78 3.22 -4.63
CA THR A 21 1.55 4.27 -5.63
C THR A 21 2.89 4.81 -6.12
N ALA A 22 2.86 5.56 -7.24
CA ALA A 22 4.05 6.25 -7.73
C ALA A 22 4.56 7.28 -6.70
N TYR A 23 3.66 8.00 -6.04
CA TYR A 23 4.05 9.00 -5.05
C TYR A 23 4.76 8.40 -3.84
N ALA A 24 4.44 7.15 -3.48
CA ALA A 24 5.12 6.44 -2.41
C ALA A 24 6.64 6.30 -2.68
N MET A 25 7.05 6.34 -3.94
CA MET A 25 8.47 6.25 -4.32
C MET A 25 9.25 7.54 -4.01
N SER A 26 8.58 8.62 -3.65
CA SER A 26 9.24 9.93 -3.47
C SER A 26 10.08 10.00 -2.19
N ALA A 27 9.66 9.34 -1.13
CA ALA A 27 10.37 9.33 0.15
C ALA A 27 9.80 8.26 1.09
N PRO A 28 10.57 7.80 2.09
CA PRO A 28 10.09 6.79 3.05
C PRO A 28 8.84 7.20 3.84
N ASP A 29 8.75 8.47 4.25
CA ASP A 29 7.57 8.95 4.97
C ASP A 29 6.34 9.00 4.08
N GLU A 30 6.49 9.34 2.79
CA GLU A 30 5.40 9.30 1.83
C GLU A 30 4.97 7.85 1.55
N ASP A 31 5.91 6.92 1.49
CA ASP A 31 5.62 5.50 1.35
C ASP A 31 4.73 5.00 2.49
N PHE A 32 5.06 5.37 3.73
CA PHE A 32 4.29 5.00 4.91
C PHE A 32 2.87 5.59 4.88
N VAL A 33 2.76 6.88 4.58
CA VAL A 33 1.46 7.58 4.52
C VAL A 33 0.59 7.04 3.39
N GLU A 34 1.17 6.77 2.21
CA GLU A 34 0.43 6.23 1.08
C GLU A 34 -0.07 4.81 1.37
N MET A 35 0.70 4.01 2.09
CA MET A 35 0.25 2.68 2.54
C MET A 35 -0.98 2.80 3.44
N ILE A 36 -0.94 3.69 4.43
CA ILE A 36 -2.08 3.90 5.33
C ILE A 36 -3.31 4.34 4.53
N SER A 37 -3.15 5.33 3.67
CA SER A 37 -4.24 5.87 2.85
C SER A 37 -4.86 4.79 1.99
N MET A 38 -4.04 4.01 1.29
CA MET A 38 -4.52 2.95 0.40
C MET A 38 -5.22 1.84 1.16
N MET A 39 -4.67 1.41 2.31
CA MET A 39 -5.28 0.38 3.13
C MET A 39 -6.63 0.82 3.68
N LEU A 40 -6.78 2.10 4.05
CA LEU A 40 -8.04 2.63 4.57
C LEU A 40 -9.08 2.82 3.47
N THR A 41 -8.69 3.39 2.32
CA THR A 41 -9.64 3.70 1.25
C THR A 41 -10.09 2.46 0.49
N GLU A 42 -9.20 1.49 0.26
CA GLU A 42 -9.51 0.27 -0.49
C GLU A 42 -10.06 -0.85 0.41
N GLY A 43 -9.79 -0.79 1.71
CA GLY A 43 -10.14 -1.86 2.63
C GLY A 43 -9.23 -3.08 2.50
N LYS A 44 -9.42 -4.07 3.36
CA LYS A 44 -8.58 -5.27 3.37
C LYS A 44 -8.69 -6.04 2.05
N GLY A 45 -9.91 -6.25 1.56
CA GLY A 45 -10.15 -6.96 0.31
C GLY A 45 -9.57 -6.24 -0.89
N GLY A 46 -9.75 -4.92 -0.98
CA GLY A 46 -9.19 -4.10 -2.07
C GLY A 46 -7.68 -4.07 -2.05
N PHE A 47 -7.08 -3.97 -0.88
CA PHE A 47 -5.61 -4.02 -0.75
C PHE A 47 -5.08 -5.39 -1.19
N ASP A 48 -5.73 -6.47 -0.78
CA ASP A 48 -5.35 -7.83 -1.19
C ASP A 48 -5.40 -7.99 -2.72
N VAL A 49 -6.42 -7.42 -3.38
CA VAL A 49 -6.51 -7.44 -4.84
C VAL A 49 -5.32 -6.71 -5.46
N ILE A 50 -4.94 -5.54 -4.92
CA ILE A 50 -3.79 -4.79 -5.43
C ILE A 50 -2.52 -5.66 -5.35
N VAL A 51 -2.26 -6.27 -4.21
CA VAL A 51 -1.07 -7.11 -4.01
C VAL A 51 -1.09 -8.32 -4.95
N ASN A 52 -2.22 -9.03 -5.00
CA ASN A 52 -2.33 -10.29 -5.75
C ASN A 52 -2.37 -10.07 -7.27
N SER A 53 -2.65 -8.85 -7.74
CA SER A 53 -2.67 -8.53 -9.17
C SER A 53 -1.29 -8.26 -9.76
N ILE A 54 -0.26 -8.13 -8.93
CA ILE A 54 1.11 -7.90 -9.41
C ILE A 54 1.64 -9.16 -10.09
N THR A 55 2.07 -9.03 -11.36
CA THR A 55 2.57 -10.15 -12.16
C THR A 55 3.84 -9.73 -12.91
N GLY A 56 4.60 -10.71 -13.35
CA GLY A 56 5.78 -10.46 -14.17
C GLY A 56 6.97 -9.91 -13.39
N THR A 57 7.88 -9.26 -14.11
CA THR A 57 9.07 -8.64 -13.54
C THR A 57 9.10 -7.18 -13.96
N SER A 58 9.40 -6.29 -13.02
CA SER A 58 9.45 -4.85 -13.30
C SER A 58 10.62 -4.49 -14.21
N ALA A 59 10.60 -3.28 -14.77
CA ALA A 59 11.70 -2.75 -15.56
C ALA A 59 13.01 -2.69 -14.74
N ASN A 60 12.90 -2.60 -13.42
CA ASN A 60 14.05 -2.56 -12.50
C ASN A 60 14.50 -3.96 -12.07
N GLY A 61 13.89 -5.02 -12.57
CA GLY A 61 14.26 -6.40 -12.27
C GLY A 61 13.59 -6.98 -11.02
N THR A 62 12.61 -6.31 -10.43
CA THR A 62 11.87 -6.82 -9.28
C THR A 62 10.85 -7.85 -9.75
N THR A 63 10.90 -9.07 -9.19
CA THR A 63 9.91 -10.10 -9.49
C THR A 63 8.59 -9.81 -8.76
N ALA A 64 7.49 -10.38 -9.27
CA ALA A 64 6.17 -10.23 -8.63
C ALA A 64 6.20 -10.73 -7.19
N ALA A 65 6.86 -11.86 -6.93
CA ALA A 65 6.95 -12.40 -5.57
C ALA A 65 7.64 -11.43 -4.61
N VAL A 66 8.72 -10.79 -5.05
CA VAL A 66 9.44 -9.80 -4.23
C VAL A 66 8.59 -8.55 -4.02
N ALA A 67 7.93 -8.05 -5.06
CA ALA A 67 7.07 -6.86 -4.96
C ALA A 67 5.91 -7.11 -3.99
N GLN A 68 5.24 -8.26 -4.11
CA GLN A 68 4.16 -8.64 -3.21
C GLN A 68 4.67 -8.75 -1.76
N SER A 69 5.82 -9.36 -1.56
CA SER A 69 6.44 -9.50 -0.24
C SER A 69 6.75 -8.13 0.38
N ARG A 70 7.24 -7.19 -0.41
CA ARG A 70 7.53 -5.83 0.04
C ARG A 70 6.25 -5.13 0.53
N LEU A 71 5.16 -5.24 -0.23
CA LEU A 71 3.87 -4.65 0.16
C LEU A 71 3.32 -5.30 1.43
N ARG A 72 3.46 -6.62 1.57
CA ARG A 72 3.03 -7.33 2.80
C ARG A 72 3.86 -6.92 4.01
N GLN A 73 5.16 -6.72 3.84
CA GLN A 73 6.01 -6.22 4.92
C GLN A 73 5.60 -4.80 5.34
N LYS A 74 5.27 -3.94 4.39
CA LYS A 74 4.78 -2.58 4.66
C LYS A 74 3.43 -2.62 5.37
N GLU A 75 2.54 -3.51 4.98
CA GLU A 75 1.27 -3.75 5.68
C GLU A 75 1.51 -4.10 7.15
N THR A 76 2.43 -5.01 7.41
CA THR A 76 2.79 -5.43 8.77
C THR A 76 3.35 -4.25 9.59
N ILE A 77 4.19 -3.43 8.97
CA ILE A 77 4.74 -2.23 9.62
C ILE A 77 3.62 -1.28 10.04
N VAL A 78 2.65 -1.03 9.16
CA VAL A 78 1.51 -0.16 9.46
C VAL A 78 0.70 -0.73 10.62
N VAL A 79 0.35 -2.01 10.55
CA VAL A 79 -0.47 -2.68 11.58
C VAL A 79 0.23 -2.61 12.95
N ASN A 80 1.51 -2.92 12.99
CA ASN A 80 2.29 -2.90 14.24
C ASN A 80 2.46 -1.49 14.77
N TYR A 81 2.64 -0.49 13.90
CA TYR A 81 2.76 0.90 14.32
C TYR A 81 1.50 1.36 15.06
N PHE A 82 0.32 1.08 14.50
CA PHE A 82 -0.94 1.48 15.14
C PHE A 82 -1.16 0.74 16.45
N LYS A 83 -0.80 -0.54 16.51
CA LYS A 83 -0.93 -1.33 17.74
C LYS A 83 0.01 -0.84 18.83
N ASP A 84 1.29 -0.69 18.50
CA ASP A 84 2.34 -0.43 19.49
C ASP A 84 2.33 1.03 19.96
N THR A 85 2.04 1.97 19.06
CA THR A 85 2.06 3.41 19.36
C THR A 85 0.73 3.90 19.93
N TRP A 86 -0.40 3.43 19.37
CA TRP A 86 -1.72 3.95 19.66
C TRP A 86 -2.66 2.94 20.30
N ASN A 87 -2.24 1.67 20.44
CA ASN A 87 -3.07 0.54 20.89
C ASN A 87 -4.35 0.43 20.06
N ILE A 88 -4.22 0.60 18.74
CA ILE A 88 -5.33 0.51 17.78
C ILE A 88 -5.15 -0.75 16.95
N ASP A 89 -6.23 -1.57 16.86
CA ASP A 89 -6.32 -2.65 15.89
C ASP A 89 -6.59 -2.07 14.51
N PHE A 90 -5.57 -2.03 13.65
CA PHE A 90 -5.66 -1.39 12.36
C PHE A 90 -6.69 -2.05 11.44
N TYR A 91 -6.81 -3.37 11.48
CA TYR A 91 -7.80 -4.07 10.64
C TYR A 91 -9.23 -3.72 11.04
N ASN A 92 -9.50 -3.53 12.32
CA ASN A 92 -10.80 -3.06 12.80
C ASN A 92 -11.05 -1.62 12.30
N LEU A 93 -10.06 -0.74 12.43
CA LEU A 93 -10.15 0.63 11.91
C LEU A 93 -10.41 0.62 10.41
N GLN A 94 -9.71 -0.21 9.66
CA GLN A 94 -9.85 -0.36 8.21
C GLN A 94 -11.27 -0.79 7.83
N ALA A 95 -11.82 -1.78 8.51
CA ALA A 95 -13.17 -2.28 8.26
C ALA A 95 -14.22 -1.21 8.54
N ARG A 96 -14.08 -0.47 9.63
CA ARG A 96 -15.01 0.59 10.01
C ARG A 96 -14.92 1.78 9.05
N THR A 97 -13.73 2.14 8.61
CA THR A 97 -13.52 3.21 7.62
C THR A 97 -14.17 2.83 6.28
N ARG A 98 -13.96 1.59 5.83
CA ARG A 98 -14.54 1.12 4.57
C ARG A 98 -16.06 1.11 4.63
N ALA A 99 -16.64 0.67 5.74
CA ALA A 99 -18.10 0.68 5.93
C ALA A 99 -18.67 2.10 5.85
N SER A 100 -17.98 3.08 6.45
CA SER A 100 -18.37 4.50 6.38
C SER A 100 -18.30 5.05 4.97
N ILE A 101 -17.24 4.73 4.21
CA ILE A 101 -17.09 5.15 2.82
C ILE A 101 -18.24 4.60 1.96
N VAL A 102 -18.54 3.31 2.08
CA VAL A 102 -19.63 2.66 1.34
C VAL A 102 -20.96 3.33 1.65
N GLN A 103 -21.22 3.67 2.91
CA GLN A 103 -22.45 4.32 3.33
C GLN A 103 -22.56 5.73 2.72
N LEU A 104 -21.46 6.46 2.59
CA LEU A 104 -21.46 7.83 2.05
C LEU A 104 -21.76 7.87 0.56
N ILE A 105 -21.39 6.85 -0.19
CA ILE A 105 -21.56 6.81 -1.65
C ILE A 105 -22.82 6.09 -2.11
N LYS A 106 -23.64 5.62 -1.19
CA LYS A 106 -24.92 4.96 -1.49
C LYS A 106 -25.98 5.92 -1.94
#